data_adfb3cccecfb283220f93494ff249960
#
_entry.id   adfb3cccecfb283220f93494ff249960
#
_cell.length_a   1.000
_cell.length_b   1.000
_cell.length_c   1.000
_cell.angle_alpha   90.00
_cell.angle_beta   90.00
_cell.angle_gamma   90.00
#
_symmetry.space_group_name_H-M   'P 1'
#
loop_
_entity.id
_entity.type
_entity.pdbx_description
1 polymer ?
#
loop_
_entity_poly.entity_id
_entity_poly.type
_entity_poly.pdbx_seq_one_letter_code
_entity_poly.pdbx_strand_id
1 'polypeptide(L)'
;MLEDNTVDERLAALLAQIQLLLARHKRVEDLVRRQDMPRHDLVEDLVHKQNLSELSKLLDRVEALDVARILEALPEADRLTVWSEVAESRGDSILEHIQDEIREELVSDSHQRSTKIMINAFELKN
;
A
#
# COMPACT_ATOMS: atom_id res chain seq x y z
N MET A 1 -13.94 28.42 3.33
CA MET A 1 -12.67 28.53 4.07
C MET A 1 -12.59 27.52 5.20
N LEU A 2 -13.59 27.44 6.07
CA LEU A 2 -13.60 26.45 7.15
C LEU A 2 -13.66 25.01 6.63
N GLU A 3 -14.36 24.79 5.52
CA GLU A 3 -14.48 23.48 4.90
C GLU A 3 -13.15 22.98 4.33
N ASP A 4 -12.35 23.86 3.70
CA ASP A 4 -11.05 23.50 3.15
C ASP A 4 -10.07 23.08 4.24
N ASN A 5 -10.06 23.81 5.37
CA ASN A 5 -9.21 23.47 6.51
C ASN A 5 -9.59 22.11 7.11
N THR A 6 -10.89 21.83 7.19
CA THR A 6 -11.40 20.56 7.72
C THR A 6 -10.99 19.38 6.83
N VAL A 7 -11.08 19.54 5.51
CA VAL A 7 -10.66 18.51 4.54
C VAL A 7 -9.15 18.28 4.64
N ASP A 8 -8.34 19.35 4.71
CA ASP A 8 -6.90 19.25 4.82
C ASP A 8 -6.48 18.59 6.14
N GLU A 9 -7.14 18.94 7.23
CA GLU A 9 -6.89 18.34 8.54
C GLU A 9 -7.22 16.84 8.53
N ARG A 10 -8.32 16.49 7.89
CA ARG A 10 -8.76 15.11 7.76
C ARG A 10 -7.79 14.29 6.94
N LEU A 11 -7.31 14.83 5.81
CA LEU A 11 -6.29 14.18 4.98
C LEU A 11 -4.98 14.04 5.73
N ALA A 12 -4.56 15.07 6.47
CA ALA A 12 -3.36 15.03 7.27
C ALA A 12 -3.44 13.95 8.35
N ALA A 13 -4.60 13.82 8.99
CA ALA A 13 -4.83 12.79 10.01
C ALA A 13 -4.77 11.38 9.41
N LEU A 14 -5.39 11.18 8.24
CA LEU A 14 -5.36 9.90 7.53
C LEU A 14 -3.94 9.56 7.09
N LEU A 15 -3.22 10.53 6.55
CA LEU A 15 -1.84 10.34 6.13
C LEU A 15 -0.95 9.95 7.32
N ALA A 16 -1.10 10.64 8.46
CA ALA A 16 -0.36 10.33 9.67
C ALA A 16 -0.65 8.90 10.16
N GLN A 17 -1.91 8.49 10.12
CA GLN A 17 -2.31 7.14 10.51
C GLN A 17 -1.69 6.08 9.59
N ILE A 18 -1.71 6.32 8.29
CA ILE A 18 -1.10 5.43 7.30
C ILE A 18 0.42 5.34 7.51
N GLN A 19 1.08 6.48 7.73
CA GLN A 19 2.51 6.52 8.00
C GLN A 19 2.88 5.76 9.27
N LEU A 20 2.03 5.83 10.29
CA LEU A 20 2.23 5.09 11.53
C LEU A 20 2.15 3.58 11.30
N LEU A 21 1.16 3.13 10.51
CA LEU A 21 1.02 1.71 10.15
C LEU A 21 2.22 1.21 9.35
N LEU A 22 2.70 2.02 8.41
CA LEU A 22 3.86 1.68 7.60
C LEU A 22 5.14 1.61 8.43
N ALA A 23 5.33 2.55 9.34
CA ALA A 23 6.49 2.56 10.24
C ALA A 23 6.50 1.35 11.16
N ARG A 24 5.34 0.99 11.67
CA ARG A 24 5.16 -0.20 12.53
C ARG A 24 5.48 -1.47 11.74
N HIS A 25 5.01 -1.55 10.51
CA HIS A 25 5.28 -2.68 9.62
C HIS A 25 6.79 -2.84 9.38
N LYS A 26 7.48 -1.75 9.08
CA LYS A 26 8.94 -1.77 8.86
C LYS A 26 9.70 -2.21 10.10
N ARG A 27 9.30 -1.74 11.28
CA ARG A 27 9.95 -2.12 12.54
C ARG A 27 9.79 -3.60 12.86
N VAL A 28 8.60 -4.13 12.66
CA VAL A 28 8.33 -5.54 12.90
C VAL A 28 9.08 -6.41 11.90
N GLU A 29 9.11 -5.99 10.63
CA GLU A 29 9.84 -6.68 9.57
C GLU A 29 11.34 -6.73 9.89
N ASP A 30 11.92 -5.61 10.34
CA ASP A 30 13.33 -5.55 10.73
C ASP A 30 13.62 -6.45 11.93
N LEU A 31 12.74 -6.48 12.93
CA LEU A 31 12.89 -7.34 14.09
C LEU A 31 12.88 -8.81 13.70
N VAL A 32 11.97 -9.20 12.82
CA VAL A 32 11.86 -10.59 12.35
C VAL A 32 13.12 -10.99 11.58
N ARG A 33 13.65 -10.09 10.74
CA ARG A 33 14.87 -10.35 9.97
C ARG A 33 16.11 -10.53 10.84
N ARG A 34 16.16 -9.84 11.98
CA ARG A 34 17.30 -9.91 12.90
C ARG A 34 17.29 -11.15 13.78
N GLN A 35 16.15 -11.81 13.88
CA GLN A 35 16.05 -13.02 14.70
C GLN A 35 16.37 -14.25 13.87
N ASP A 36 17.32 -15.05 14.37
CA ASP A 36 17.71 -16.30 13.76
C ASP A 36 16.74 -17.41 14.23
N MET A 37 15.56 -17.44 13.62
CA MET A 37 14.51 -18.38 14.00
C MET A 37 14.21 -19.36 12.89
N PRO A 38 13.98 -20.66 13.25
CA PRO A 38 13.42 -21.61 12.29
C PRO A 38 12.08 -21.08 11.78
N ARG A 39 11.81 -21.21 10.48
CA ARG A 39 10.59 -20.75 9.84
C ARG A 39 10.46 -19.22 9.82
N HIS A 40 11.57 -18.54 9.73
CA HIS A 40 11.64 -17.08 9.62
C HIS A 40 10.70 -16.53 8.53
N ASP A 41 10.70 -17.17 7.35
CA ASP A 41 9.86 -16.74 6.23
C ASP A 41 8.37 -16.82 6.55
N LEU A 42 7.94 -17.86 7.26
CA LEU A 42 6.54 -18.03 7.63
C LEU A 42 6.08 -16.95 8.62
N VAL A 43 6.92 -16.65 9.63
CA VAL A 43 6.64 -15.61 10.61
C VAL A 43 6.58 -14.25 9.94
N GLU A 44 7.51 -13.96 9.03
CA GLU A 44 7.56 -12.72 8.27
C GLU A 44 6.28 -12.54 7.44
N ASP A 45 5.82 -13.58 6.75
CA ASP A 45 4.60 -13.56 5.96
C ASP A 45 3.36 -13.30 6.82
N LEU A 46 3.25 -13.94 7.98
CA LEU A 46 2.12 -13.78 8.89
C LEU A 46 2.04 -12.36 9.43
N VAL A 47 3.17 -11.81 9.85
CA VAL A 47 3.28 -10.44 10.36
C VAL A 47 2.94 -9.44 9.26
N HIS A 48 3.46 -9.66 8.07
CA HIS A 48 3.20 -8.82 6.89
C HIS A 48 1.69 -8.77 6.58
N LYS A 49 1.03 -9.93 6.51
CA LYS A 49 -0.40 -10.01 6.25
C LYS A 49 -1.22 -9.31 7.32
N GLN A 50 -0.88 -9.49 8.58
CA GLN A 50 -1.63 -8.88 9.67
C GLN A 50 -1.55 -7.35 9.64
N ASN A 51 -0.36 -6.80 9.46
CA ASN A 51 -0.15 -5.36 9.42
C ASN A 51 -0.79 -4.71 8.19
N LEU A 52 -0.66 -5.35 7.03
CA LEU A 52 -1.24 -4.82 5.80
C LEU A 52 -2.75 -4.99 5.73
N SER A 53 -3.31 -5.95 6.48
CA SER A 53 -4.76 -6.09 6.60
C SER A 53 -5.41 -4.86 7.23
N GLU A 54 -4.78 -4.27 8.26
CA GLU A 54 -5.27 -3.04 8.88
C GLU A 54 -5.25 -1.87 7.88
N LEU A 55 -4.17 -1.79 7.10
CA LEU A 55 -4.03 -0.77 6.06
C LEU A 55 -5.10 -0.93 4.98
N SER A 56 -5.31 -2.15 4.50
CA SER A 56 -6.31 -2.46 3.49
C SER A 56 -7.71 -2.05 3.95
N LYS A 57 -8.07 -2.37 5.19
CA LYS A 57 -9.37 -2.01 5.76
C LYS A 57 -9.55 -0.50 5.88
N LEU A 58 -8.48 0.20 6.25
CA LEU A 58 -8.52 1.66 6.32
C LEU A 58 -8.75 2.27 4.95
N LEU A 59 -8.03 1.78 3.94
CA LEU A 59 -8.14 2.28 2.56
C LEU A 59 -9.53 2.05 1.98
N ASP A 60 -10.18 0.94 2.31
CA ASP A 60 -11.54 0.63 1.84
C ASP A 60 -12.57 1.66 2.28
N ARG A 61 -12.30 2.40 3.35
CA ARG A 61 -13.18 3.44 3.89
C ARG A 61 -12.89 4.82 3.35
N VAL A 62 -11.81 4.98 2.59
CA VAL A 62 -11.34 6.27 2.09
C VAL A 62 -11.76 6.44 0.63
N GLU A 63 -12.26 7.64 0.29
CA GLU A 63 -12.67 7.94 -1.08
C GLU A 63 -11.47 7.93 -2.03
N ALA A 64 -11.73 7.60 -3.31
CA ALA A 64 -10.70 7.49 -4.34
C ALA A 64 -9.83 8.74 -4.46
N LEU A 65 -10.45 9.93 -4.41
CA LEU A 65 -9.72 11.19 -4.47
C LEU A 65 -8.74 11.34 -3.30
N ASP A 66 -9.18 10.98 -2.11
CA ASP A 66 -8.37 11.07 -0.89
C ASP A 66 -7.21 10.06 -0.94
N VAL A 67 -7.47 8.84 -1.42
CA VAL A 67 -6.41 7.84 -1.61
C VAL A 67 -5.35 8.37 -2.60
N ALA A 68 -5.81 9.00 -3.69
CA ALA A 68 -4.90 9.60 -4.68
C ALA A 68 -4.01 10.66 -4.04
N ARG A 69 -4.57 11.54 -3.21
CA ARG A 69 -3.79 12.58 -2.52
C ARG A 69 -2.79 12.00 -1.52
N ILE A 70 -3.18 10.94 -0.82
CA ILE A 70 -2.30 10.23 0.11
C ILE A 70 -1.13 9.60 -0.65
N LEU A 71 -1.40 8.93 -1.76
CA LEU A 71 -0.36 8.31 -2.58
C LEU A 71 0.64 9.34 -3.09
N GLU A 72 0.15 10.51 -3.52
CA GLU A 72 1.00 11.60 -4.00
C GLU A 72 1.90 12.18 -2.91
N ALA A 73 1.44 12.14 -1.65
CA ALA A 73 2.16 12.70 -0.51
C ALA A 73 3.22 11.74 0.06
N LEU A 74 3.15 10.45 -0.26
CA LEU A 74 4.06 9.44 0.29
C LEU A 74 5.36 9.33 -0.52
N PRO A 75 6.48 8.94 0.14
CA PRO A 75 7.68 8.52 -0.58
C PRO A 75 7.40 7.31 -1.47
N GLU A 76 8.20 7.13 -2.51
CA GLU A 76 7.99 6.08 -3.51
C GLU A 76 7.79 4.69 -2.90
N ALA A 77 8.67 4.26 -2.01
CA ALA A 77 8.58 2.93 -1.41
C ALA A 77 7.28 2.74 -0.64
N ASP A 78 6.89 3.73 0.16
CA ASP A 78 5.65 3.70 0.93
C ASP A 78 4.43 3.76 0.02
N ARG A 79 4.51 4.56 -1.04
CA ARG A 79 3.45 4.68 -2.05
C ARG A 79 3.14 3.32 -2.68
N LEU A 80 4.17 2.59 -3.08
CA LEU A 80 4.00 1.27 -3.70
C LEU A 80 3.42 0.26 -2.71
N THR A 81 3.82 0.33 -1.44
CA THR A 81 3.26 -0.54 -0.40
C THR A 81 1.77 -0.27 -0.22
N VAL A 82 1.36 1.00 -0.12
CA VAL A 82 -0.05 1.39 0.00
C VAL A 82 -0.83 0.97 -1.25
N TRP A 83 -0.29 1.22 -2.43
CA TRP A 83 -0.92 0.85 -3.69
C TRP A 83 -1.17 -0.65 -3.78
N SER A 84 -0.26 -1.46 -3.27
CA SER A 84 -0.42 -2.92 -3.25
C SER A 84 -1.63 -3.39 -2.44
N GLU A 85 -2.08 -2.59 -1.49
CA GLU A 85 -3.21 -2.92 -0.62
C GLU A 85 -4.54 -2.31 -1.08
N VAL A 86 -4.52 -1.52 -2.17
CA VAL A 86 -5.75 -0.99 -2.77
C VAL A 86 -6.46 -2.12 -3.52
N ALA A 87 -7.78 -2.24 -3.33
CA ALA A 87 -8.59 -3.23 -4.06
C ALA A 87 -8.53 -2.97 -5.57
N GLU A 88 -8.36 -4.02 -6.36
CA GLU A 88 -8.27 -3.91 -7.83
C GLU A 88 -9.45 -3.16 -8.44
N SER A 89 -10.65 -3.39 -7.91
CA SER A 89 -11.87 -2.74 -8.40
C SER A 89 -11.85 -1.21 -8.26
N ARG A 90 -10.96 -0.67 -7.41
CA ARG A 90 -10.87 0.76 -7.14
C ARG A 90 -9.71 1.44 -7.85
N GLY A 91 -8.81 0.64 -8.43
CA GLY A 91 -7.58 1.15 -9.05
C GLY A 91 -7.83 2.22 -10.09
N ASP A 92 -8.73 1.98 -11.02
CA ASP A 92 -9.03 2.91 -12.12
C ASP A 92 -9.55 4.25 -11.58
N SER A 93 -10.46 4.22 -10.60
CA SER A 93 -11.00 5.44 -10.00
C SER A 93 -9.93 6.28 -9.32
N ILE A 94 -9.00 5.63 -8.65
CA ILE A 94 -7.89 6.31 -7.98
C ILE A 94 -6.92 6.90 -9.00
N LEU A 95 -6.59 6.14 -10.05
CA LEU A 95 -5.67 6.59 -11.10
C LEU A 95 -6.18 7.81 -11.85
N GLU A 96 -7.50 7.98 -11.98
CA GLU A 96 -8.11 9.15 -12.61
C GLU A 96 -7.73 10.46 -11.89
N HIS A 97 -7.45 10.40 -10.60
CA HIS A 97 -7.17 11.57 -9.76
C HIS A 97 -5.68 11.80 -9.51
N ILE A 98 -4.81 10.94 -10.01
CA ILE A 98 -3.37 10.97 -9.74
C ILE A 98 -2.62 11.68 -10.86
N GLN A 99 -1.53 12.40 -10.51
CA GLN A 99 -0.62 13.04 -11.44
C GLN A 99 -0.03 11.99 -12.40
N ASP A 100 0.24 12.42 -13.64
CA ASP A 100 0.68 11.53 -14.72
C ASP A 100 1.93 10.71 -14.38
N GLU A 101 2.94 11.35 -13.79
CA GLU A 101 4.19 10.68 -13.43
C GLU A 101 3.99 9.56 -12.42
N ILE A 102 3.18 9.83 -11.40
CA ILE A 102 2.87 8.85 -10.36
C ILE A 102 1.97 7.76 -10.92
N ARG A 103 1.04 8.12 -11.78
CA ARG A 103 0.16 7.17 -12.47
C ARG A 103 0.96 6.13 -13.23
N GLU A 104 1.94 6.57 -14.01
CA GLU A 104 2.82 5.68 -14.78
C GLU A 104 3.58 4.72 -13.87
N GLU A 105 4.09 5.21 -12.76
CA GLU A 105 4.78 4.41 -11.75
C GLU A 105 3.88 3.31 -11.20
N LEU A 106 2.65 3.66 -10.82
CA LEU A 106 1.69 2.72 -10.24
C LEU A 106 1.21 1.69 -11.26
N VAL A 107 0.95 2.11 -12.48
CA VAL A 107 0.54 1.20 -13.57
C VAL A 107 1.67 0.22 -13.89
N SER A 108 2.89 0.69 -13.96
CA SER A 108 4.07 -0.14 -14.20
C SER A 108 4.24 -1.20 -13.10
N ASP A 109 4.09 -0.80 -11.84
CA ASP A 109 4.17 -1.72 -10.71
C ASP A 109 3.09 -2.79 -10.77
N SER A 110 1.86 -2.40 -11.07
CA SER A 110 0.72 -3.33 -11.21
C SER A 110 0.97 -4.33 -12.34
N HIS A 111 1.50 -3.86 -13.45
CA HIS A 111 1.81 -4.71 -14.59
C HIS A 111 2.90 -5.73 -14.26
N GLN A 112 3.95 -5.31 -13.58
CA GLN A 112 5.03 -6.20 -13.15
C GLN A 112 4.52 -7.28 -12.21
N ARG A 113 3.64 -6.93 -11.27
CA ARG A 113 3.05 -7.89 -10.34
C ARG A 113 2.16 -8.91 -11.06
N SER A 114 1.35 -8.46 -12.01
CA SER A 114 0.51 -9.35 -12.81
C SER A 114 1.35 -10.34 -13.60
N THR A 115 2.42 -9.88 -14.23
CA THR A 115 3.36 -10.72 -14.97
C THR A 115 4.02 -11.75 -14.05
N LYS A 116 4.44 -11.32 -12.87
CA LYS A 116 5.06 -12.21 -11.88
C LYS A 116 4.11 -13.31 -11.42
N ILE A 117 2.84 -12.97 -11.17
CA ILE A 117 1.81 -13.93 -10.78
C ILE A 117 1.57 -14.94 -11.91
N MET A 118 1.50 -14.49 -13.14
CA MET A 118 1.33 -15.35 -14.31
C MET A 118 2.48 -16.34 -14.48
N ILE A 119 3.70 -15.89 -14.31
CA ILE A 119 4.89 -16.74 -14.39
C ILE A 119 4.88 -17.79 -13.29
N ASN A 120 4.56 -17.42 -12.07
CA ASN A 120 4.47 -18.34 -10.94
C ASN A 120 3.37 -19.40 -11.16
N ALA A 121 2.22 -18.99 -11.67
CA ALA A 121 1.13 -19.91 -11.97
C ALA A 121 1.52 -20.89 -13.08
N PHE A 122 2.27 -20.43 -14.06
CA PHE A 122 2.78 -21.26 -15.16
C PHE A 122 3.78 -22.30 -14.66
N GLU A 123 4.70 -21.91 -13.79
CA GLU A 123 5.68 -22.81 -13.18
C GLU A 123 5.02 -23.90 -12.34
N LEU A 124 3.96 -23.57 -11.63
CA LEU A 124 3.24 -24.53 -10.78
C LEU A 124 2.49 -25.60 -11.60
N LYS A 125 2.21 -25.36 -12.87
CA LYS A 125 1.53 -26.33 -13.76
C LYS A 125 2.49 -27.36 -14.34
N ASN A 126 3.75 -27.10 -14.29
CA ASN A 126 4.79 -28.00 -14.80
C ASN A 126 5.40 -28.82 -13.67
#